data_9f06bf38d4a70635c0d8b6b86f0ab533
#
_entry.id   9f06bf38d4a70635c0d8b6b86f0ab533
#
_cell.length_a   1.000
_cell.length_b   1.000
_cell.length_c   1.000
_cell.angle_alpha   90.00
_cell.angle_beta   90.00
_cell.angle_gamma   90.00
#
_symmetry.space_group_name_H-M   'P 1'
#
loop_
_entity.id
_entity.type
_entity.pdbx_description
1 polymer ?
#
loop_
_entity_poly.entity_id
_entity_poly.type
_entity_poly.pdbx_seq_one_letter_code
_entity_poly.pdbx_strand_id
1 'polypeptide(L)'
;MSIVEIFLLSILAAAPLASAAIQEQSAIDQANKLRESGNLNESRDVFERVLKASPDNAAAQDGEVQVSERLALNARGVGHSDEALSELLRAQKFAPENVRLLFDLGVLEDEMQLYLDADKTLAHLESLKPEDPNVLYAVARVKLDLGQLALAEEKMNAYLKVHPDDASAHFGLGRIYRQGLQLEKAQMEFERSIELQPHQTEAYFQLGDVELEQKNYQDAVTNFSKTLLGNPKHGGALAGTGIAYYRQKQYDKATQFLEEATHAAPEYQPGHYYLGLTLARLGKTEASQRELTIATSLAEKDNERDANHLRLVTPAPNP
;
A
#
# COMPACT_ATOMS: atom_id res chain seq x y z
N MET A 1 -5.58 67.26 -8.46
CA MET A 1 -5.60 66.45 -7.22
C MET A 1 -4.33 66.76 -6.44
N SER A 2 -4.45 67.20 -5.22
CA SER A 2 -3.30 67.54 -4.38
C SER A 2 -2.68 66.25 -3.79
N ILE A 3 -1.38 66.30 -3.47
CA ILE A 3 -0.66 65.17 -2.84
C ILE A 3 -1.37 64.66 -1.56
N VAL A 4 -2.09 65.56 -0.87
CA VAL A 4 -2.90 65.28 0.34
C VAL A 4 -4.15 64.42 0.01
N GLU A 5 -4.80 64.61 -1.13
CA GLU A 5 -5.95 63.81 -1.57
C GLU A 5 -5.55 62.39 -1.95
N ILE A 6 -4.37 62.23 -2.54
CA ILE A 6 -3.81 60.88 -2.88
C ILE A 6 -3.44 60.12 -1.57
N PHE A 7 -2.91 60.81 -0.57
CA PHE A 7 -2.59 60.19 0.74
C PHE A 7 -3.83 59.81 1.54
N LEU A 8 -4.88 60.62 1.52
CA LEU A 8 -6.15 60.32 2.19
C LEU A 8 -6.91 59.17 1.52
N LEU A 9 -6.90 59.07 0.21
CA LEU A 9 -7.49 57.93 -0.54
C LEU A 9 -6.72 56.62 -0.28
N SER A 10 -5.40 56.64 -0.11
CA SER A 10 -4.60 55.45 0.22
C SER A 10 -4.85 54.97 1.66
N ILE A 11 -5.09 55.85 2.62
CA ILE A 11 -5.41 55.50 4.00
C ILE A 11 -6.84 54.98 4.14
N LEU A 12 -7.82 55.53 3.40
CA LEU A 12 -9.19 55.03 3.39
C LEU A 12 -9.34 53.65 2.74
N ALA A 13 -8.51 53.31 1.77
CA ALA A 13 -8.49 51.99 1.13
C ALA A 13 -7.76 50.91 1.96
N ALA A 14 -6.80 51.30 2.78
CA ALA A 14 -6.01 50.40 3.62
C ALA A 14 -6.72 49.93 4.91
N ALA A 15 -7.63 50.73 5.45
CA ALA A 15 -8.34 50.46 6.71
C ALA A 15 -9.24 49.20 6.65
N PRO A 16 -10.05 48.95 5.61
CA PRO A 16 -10.87 47.73 5.51
C PRO A 16 -10.02 46.47 5.27
N LEU A 17 -8.91 46.57 4.54
CA LEU A 17 -7.99 45.45 4.31
C LEU A 17 -7.26 45.07 5.60
N ALA A 18 -6.84 46.03 6.41
CA ALA A 18 -6.22 45.76 7.70
C ALA A 18 -7.19 45.12 8.69
N SER A 19 -8.48 45.55 8.68
CA SER A 19 -9.54 44.95 9.51
C SER A 19 -9.83 43.48 9.09
N ALA A 20 -9.86 43.19 7.79
CA ALA A 20 -10.07 41.83 7.28
C ALA A 20 -8.93 40.91 7.67
N ALA A 21 -7.67 41.34 7.53
CA ALA A 21 -6.50 40.56 7.91
C ALA A 21 -6.45 40.27 9.42
N ILE A 22 -6.86 41.23 10.27
CA ILE A 22 -6.94 41.01 11.72
C ILE A 22 -8.05 40.00 12.07
N GLN A 23 -9.19 40.02 11.41
CA GLN A 23 -10.27 39.05 11.61
C GLN A 23 -9.84 37.64 11.16
N GLU A 24 -9.16 37.55 10.03
CA GLU A 24 -8.66 36.30 9.51
C GLU A 24 -7.60 35.66 10.45
N GLN A 25 -6.64 36.45 10.93
CA GLN A 25 -5.66 35.99 11.92
C GLN A 25 -6.33 35.52 13.21
N SER A 26 -7.34 36.27 13.70
CA SER A 26 -8.10 35.88 14.90
C SER A 26 -8.85 34.56 14.70
N ALA A 27 -9.36 34.29 13.50
CA ALA A 27 -10.02 33.02 13.17
C ALA A 27 -9.00 31.85 13.12
N ILE A 28 -7.82 32.07 12.55
CA ILE A 28 -6.72 31.10 12.54
C ILE A 28 -6.27 30.77 13.98
N ASP A 29 -6.12 31.78 14.83
CA ASP A 29 -5.75 31.58 16.25
C ASP A 29 -6.81 30.79 17.00
N GLN A 30 -8.10 31.03 16.72
CA GLN A 30 -9.22 30.25 17.26
C GLN A 30 -9.15 28.81 16.79
N ALA A 31 -8.93 28.56 15.50
CA ALA A 31 -8.82 27.22 14.93
C ALA A 31 -7.65 26.45 15.56
N ASN A 32 -6.50 27.07 15.74
CA ASN A 32 -5.35 26.47 16.41
C ASN A 32 -5.68 26.07 17.87
N LYS A 33 -6.35 26.90 18.63
CA LYS A 33 -6.80 26.57 20.00
C LYS A 33 -7.76 25.39 20.04
N LEU A 34 -8.70 25.33 19.09
CA LEU A 34 -9.61 24.19 18.94
C LEU A 34 -8.83 22.90 18.61
N ARG A 35 -7.86 22.96 17.72
CA ARG A 35 -6.99 21.83 17.38
C ARG A 35 -6.20 21.35 18.61
N GLU A 36 -5.59 22.24 19.35
CA GLU A 36 -4.83 21.93 20.58
C GLU A 36 -5.71 21.32 21.68
N SER A 37 -6.98 21.78 21.79
CA SER A 37 -7.93 21.19 22.74
C SER A 37 -8.57 19.87 22.27
N GLY A 38 -8.24 19.40 21.06
CA GLY A 38 -8.78 18.17 20.48
C GLY A 38 -10.13 18.31 19.77
N ASN A 39 -10.68 19.53 19.68
CA ASN A 39 -11.92 19.81 18.96
C ASN A 39 -11.66 19.92 17.45
N LEU A 40 -11.23 18.78 16.85
CA LEU A 40 -10.69 18.76 15.48
C LEU A 40 -11.72 19.17 14.42
N ASN A 41 -12.97 18.69 14.52
CA ASN A 41 -14.00 19.03 13.55
C ASN A 41 -14.32 20.53 13.54
N GLU A 42 -14.46 21.14 14.73
CA GLU A 42 -14.70 22.57 14.83
C GLU A 42 -13.50 23.40 14.33
N SER A 43 -12.28 22.93 14.62
CA SER A 43 -11.04 23.53 14.11
C SER A 43 -11.02 23.54 12.58
N ARG A 44 -11.29 22.38 11.94
CA ARG A 44 -11.37 22.23 10.50
C ARG A 44 -12.40 23.20 9.89
N ASP A 45 -13.61 23.27 10.46
CA ASP A 45 -14.67 24.15 9.96
C ASP A 45 -14.28 25.63 10.01
N VAL A 46 -13.42 26.03 10.96
CA VAL A 46 -12.88 27.39 11.02
C VAL A 46 -11.82 27.61 9.94
N PHE A 47 -10.85 26.69 9.77
CA PHE A 47 -9.84 26.80 8.70
C PHE A 47 -10.48 26.84 7.32
N GLU A 48 -11.44 25.97 7.03
CA GLU A 48 -12.15 25.97 5.75
C GLU A 48 -12.91 27.29 5.48
N ARG A 49 -13.49 27.92 6.51
CA ARG A 49 -14.14 29.24 6.34
C ARG A 49 -13.10 30.30 5.94
N VAL A 50 -11.92 30.28 6.56
CA VAL A 50 -10.82 31.17 6.17
C VAL A 50 -10.40 30.90 4.73
N LEU A 51 -10.20 29.63 4.36
CA LEU A 51 -9.74 29.24 3.01
C LEU A 51 -10.78 29.50 1.91
N LYS A 52 -12.07 29.47 2.22
CA LYS A 52 -13.13 29.92 1.28
C LYS A 52 -13.08 31.42 0.99
N ALA A 53 -12.63 32.22 1.95
CA ALA A 53 -12.47 33.67 1.78
C ALA A 53 -11.09 34.03 1.21
N SER A 54 -10.07 33.33 1.65
CA SER A 54 -8.65 33.55 1.30
C SER A 54 -7.96 32.22 0.96
N PRO A 55 -8.16 31.69 -0.25
CA PRO A 55 -7.65 30.37 -0.65
C PRO A 55 -6.12 30.20 -0.52
N ASP A 56 -5.39 31.29 -0.71
CA ASP A 56 -3.91 31.30 -0.68
C ASP A 56 -3.33 31.56 0.72
N ASN A 57 -4.15 31.55 1.77
CA ASN A 57 -3.66 31.72 3.15
C ASN A 57 -2.90 30.49 3.60
N ALA A 58 -1.56 30.56 3.55
CA ALA A 58 -0.66 29.46 3.85
C ALA A 58 -0.83 28.91 5.29
N ALA A 59 -1.12 29.80 6.29
CA ALA A 59 -1.31 29.37 7.67
C ALA A 59 -2.62 28.57 7.84
N ALA A 60 -3.67 28.96 7.13
CA ALA A 60 -4.93 28.23 7.14
C ALA A 60 -4.83 26.91 6.35
N GLN A 61 -4.09 26.87 5.21
CA GLN A 61 -3.81 25.64 4.47
C GLN A 61 -3.04 24.64 5.33
N ASP A 62 -1.96 25.08 6.00
CA ASP A 62 -1.18 24.20 6.89
C ASP A 62 -2.03 23.72 8.08
N GLY A 63 -2.84 24.60 8.68
CA GLY A 63 -3.75 24.24 9.74
C GLY A 63 -4.80 23.20 9.33
N GLU A 64 -5.41 23.37 8.15
CA GLU A 64 -6.36 22.43 7.56
C GLU A 64 -5.74 21.05 7.34
N VAL A 65 -4.53 21.02 6.73
CA VAL A 65 -3.79 19.77 6.51
C VAL A 65 -3.53 19.06 7.83
N GLN A 66 -3.00 19.75 8.85
CA GLN A 66 -2.67 19.14 10.14
C GLN A 66 -3.92 18.58 10.86
N VAL A 67 -5.05 19.25 10.76
CA VAL A 67 -6.32 18.77 11.34
C VAL A 67 -6.81 17.54 10.59
N SER A 68 -6.84 17.59 9.27
CA SER A 68 -7.31 16.49 8.43
C SER A 68 -6.44 15.25 8.56
N GLU A 69 -5.11 15.38 8.62
CA GLU A 69 -4.19 14.27 8.91
C GLU A 69 -4.48 13.62 10.28
N ARG A 70 -4.74 14.44 11.29
CA ARG A 70 -5.07 13.93 12.63
C ARG A 70 -6.43 13.23 12.69
N LEU A 71 -7.44 13.75 11.97
CA LEU A 71 -8.73 13.09 11.80
C LEU A 71 -8.59 11.77 11.04
N ALA A 72 -7.81 11.77 9.95
CA ALA A 72 -7.51 10.57 9.18
C ALA A 72 -6.77 9.51 10.01
N LEU A 73 -5.78 9.92 10.80
CA LEU A 73 -5.07 9.01 11.70
C LEU A 73 -6.01 8.39 12.75
N ASN A 74 -6.91 9.18 13.33
CA ASN A 74 -7.90 8.69 14.29
C ASN A 74 -8.85 7.67 13.63
N ALA A 75 -9.34 7.96 12.43
CA ALA A 75 -10.22 7.09 11.67
C ALA A 75 -9.51 5.76 11.32
N ARG A 76 -8.25 5.80 10.85
CA ARG A 76 -7.43 4.60 10.60
C ARG A 76 -7.23 3.77 11.87
N GLY A 77 -7.00 4.41 13.01
CA GLY A 77 -6.79 3.73 14.29
C GLY A 77 -7.98 2.88 14.75
N VAL A 78 -9.19 3.15 14.24
CA VAL A 78 -10.42 2.36 14.48
C VAL A 78 -10.88 1.56 13.26
N GLY A 79 -10.05 1.50 12.21
CA GLY A 79 -10.33 0.71 10.99
C GLY A 79 -11.24 1.38 9.97
N HIS A 80 -11.49 2.68 10.09
CA HIS A 80 -12.36 3.46 9.18
C HIS A 80 -11.54 4.13 8.06
N SER A 81 -10.95 3.34 7.16
CA SER A 81 -10.09 3.86 6.09
C SER A 81 -10.82 4.79 5.11
N ASP A 82 -12.11 4.55 4.85
CA ASP A 82 -12.93 5.42 3.98
C ASP A 82 -13.11 6.83 4.57
N GLU A 83 -13.30 6.94 5.89
CA GLU A 83 -13.36 8.21 6.57
C GLU A 83 -12.01 8.93 6.51
N ALA A 84 -10.92 8.20 6.74
CA ALA A 84 -9.57 8.74 6.63
C ALA A 84 -9.29 9.29 5.22
N LEU A 85 -9.63 8.54 4.18
CA LEU A 85 -9.50 8.97 2.79
C LEU A 85 -10.32 10.24 2.52
N SER A 86 -11.56 10.27 3.00
CA SER A 86 -12.45 11.44 2.85
C SER A 86 -11.85 12.71 3.46
N GLU A 87 -11.22 12.61 4.65
CA GLU A 87 -10.58 13.75 5.32
C GLU A 87 -9.36 14.25 4.53
N LEU A 88 -8.49 13.36 4.04
CA LEU A 88 -7.31 13.77 3.24
C LEU A 88 -7.72 14.37 1.89
N LEU A 89 -8.70 13.78 1.18
CA LEU A 89 -9.24 14.34 -0.07
C LEU A 89 -9.90 15.71 0.12
N ARG A 90 -10.47 15.94 1.29
CA ARG A 90 -11.05 17.24 1.65
C ARG A 90 -9.98 18.31 1.80
N ALA A 91 -8.90 18.00 2.51
CA ALA A 91 -7.76 18.91 2.67
C ALA A 91 -7.06 19.19 1.33
N GLN A 92 -6.94 18.19 0.44
CA GLN A 92 -6.31 18.33 -0.87
C GLN A 92 -6.96 19.44 -1.72
N LYS A 93 -8.26 19.70 -1.56
CA LYS A 93 -8.97 20.78 -2.28
C LYS A 93 -8.44 22.17 -1.92
N PHE A 94 -7.93 22.34 -0.71
CA PHE A 94 -7.42 23.62 -0.21
C PHE A 94 -5.89 23.72 -0.29
N ALA A 95 -5.19 22.58 -0.25
CA ALA A 95 -3.74 22.50 -0.27
C ALA A 95 -3.23 21.46 -1.29
N PRO A 96 -3.52 21.64 -2.61
CA PRO A 96 -3.28 20.62 -3.63
C PRO A 96 -1.79 20.27 -3.86
N GLU A 97 -0.88 21.18 -3.51
CA GLU A 97 0.58 20.99 -3.65
C GLU A 97 1.29 20.70 -2.32
N ASN A 98 0.53 20.45 -1.25
CA ASN A 98 1.13 20.13 0.03
C ASN A 98 1.77 18.73 -0.02
N VAL A 99 3.10 18.71 0.01
CA VAL A 99 3.93 17.51 -0.15
C VAL A 99 3.59 16.42 0.88
N ARG A 100 3.38 16.81 2.14
CA ARG A 100 3.06 15.88 3.22
C ARG A 100 1.68 15.26 3.03
N LEU A 101 0.68 16.08 2.73
CA LEU A 101 -0.67 15.63 2.46
C LEU A 101 -0.73 14.67 1.25
N LEU A 102 -0.04 15.03 0.15
CA LEU A 102 0.01 14.16 -1.04
C LEU A 102 0.69 12.82 -0.74
N PHE A 103 1.73 12.81 0.12
CA PHE A 103 2.37 11.58 0.54
C PHE A 103 1.42 10.70 1.36
N ASP A 104 0.77 11.26 2.39
CA ASP A 104 -0.16 10.52 3.25
C ASP A 104 -1.38 10.01 2.46
N LEU A 105 -1.88 10.82 1.52
CA LEU A 105 -2.99 10.43 0.64
C LEU A 105 -2.58 9.28 -0.29
N GLY A 106 -1.45 9.41 -1.00
CA GLY A 106 -0.99 8.37 -1.93
C GLY A 106 -0.67 7.04 -1.24
N VAL A 107 -0.11 7.09 -0.02
CA VAL A 107 0.12 5.88 0.78
C VAL A 107 -1.20 5.25 1.24
N LEU A 108 -2.18 6.04 1.66
CA LEU A 108 -3.49 5.53 2.06
C LEU A 108 -4.25 4.92 0.88
N GLU A 109 -4.22 5.57 -0.28
CA GLU A 109 -4.81 5.05 -1.52
C GLU A 109 -4.18 3.69 -1.91
N ASP A 110 -2.85 3.55 -1.80
CA ASP A 110 -2.14 2.28 -2.02
C ASP A 110 -2.58 1.19 -1.03
N GLU A 111 -2.64 1.50 0.26
CA GLU A 111 -3.10 0.58 1.31
C GLU A 111 -4.56 0.12 1.08
N MET A 112 -5.40 1.00 0.53
CA MET A 112 -6.80 0.70 0.18
C MET A 112 -6.92 0.00 -1.19
N GLN A 113 -5.83 -0.33 -1.85
CA GLN A 113 -5.78 -0.92 -3.19
C GLN A 113 -6.40 -0.03 -4.30
N LEU A 114 -6.47 1.27 -4.06
CA LEU A 114 -6.87 2.29 -5.04
C LEU A 114 -5.68 2.69 -5.91
N TYR A 115 -5.03 1.70 -6.52
CA TYR A 115 -3.71 1.86 -7.18
C TYR A 115 -3.67 2.93 -8.26
N LEU A 116 -4.76 3.14 -9.02
CA LEU A 116 -4.81 4.16 -10.06
C LEU A 116 -4.88 5.58 -9.48
N ASP A 117 -5.52 5.75 -8.34
CA ASP A 117 -5.58 7.05 -7.67
C ASP A 117 -4.26 7.30 -6.93
N ALA A 118 -3.72 6.30 -6.24
CA ALA A 118 -2.37 6.35 -5.66
C ALA A 118 -1.30 6.73 -6.71
N ASP A 119 -1.38 6.16 -7.90
CA ASP A 119 -0.45 6.49 -8.99
C ASP A 119 -0.54 7.96 -9.42
N LYS A 120 -1.74 8.52 -9.55
CA LYS A 120 -1.95 9.93 -9.87
C LYS A 120 -1.42 10.85 -8.77
N THR A 121 -1.77 10.53 -7.52
CA THR A 121 -1.37 11.33 -6.35
C THR A 121 0.14 11.32 -6.18
N LEU A 122 0.77 10.13 -6.25
CA LEU A 122 2.22 10.00 -6.09
C LEU A 122 2.99 10.52 -7.31
N ALA A 123 2.47 10.43 -8.54
CA ALA A 123 3.09 11.06 -9.72
C ALA A 123 3.08 12.59 -9.60
N HIS A 124 2.00 13.18 -9.07
CA HIS A 124 1.98 14.61 -8.77
C HIS A 124 3.03 14.95 -7.71
N LEU A 125 3.10 14.20 -6.63
CA LEU A 125 4.09 14.38 -5.57
C LEU A 125 5.53 14.23 -6.10
N GLU A 126 5.79 13.24 -6.95
CA GLU A 126 7.09 13.03 -7.58
C GLU A 126 7.50 14.23 -8.46
N SER A 127 6.54 14.87 -9.14
CA SER A 127 6.82 16.10 -9.90
C SER A 127 7.29 17.26 -9.03
N LEU A 128 6.84 17.31 -7.76
CA LEU A 128 7.26 18.32 -6.78
C LEU A 128 8.56 17.93 -6.06
N LYS A 129 8.81 16.63 -5.89
CA LYS A 129 9.93 16.07 -5.12
C LYS A 129 10.56 14.85 -5.83
N PRO A 130 11.18 15.02 -7.00
CA PRO A 130 11.60 13.92 -7.87
C PRO A 130 12.73 13.04 -7.29
N GLU A 131 13.50 13.56 -6.34
CA GLU A 131 14.64 12.86 -5.74
C GLU A 131 14.42 12.50 -4.26
N ASP A 132 13.21 12.73 -3.73
CA ASP A 132 12.90 12.36 -2.34
C ASP A 132 12.83 10.82 -2.21
N PRO A 133 13.67 10.20 -1.37
CA PRO A 133 13.70 8.75 -1.26
C PRO A 133 12.34 8.14 -0.85
N ASN A 134 11.60 8.78 0.06
CA ASN A 134 10.31 8.26 0.50
C ASN A 134 9.29 8.26 -0.65
N VAL A 135 9.34 9.29 -1.51
CA VAL A 135 8.50 9.37 -2.71
C VAL A 135 8.88 8.27 -3.70
N LEU A 136 10.18 8.10 -3.97
CA LEU A 136 10.67 7.04 -4.87
C LEU A 136 10.22 5.65 -4.40
N TYR A 137 10.33 5.38 -3.09
CA TYR A 137 9.88 4.11 -2.51
C TYR A 137 8.37 3.90 -2.66
N ALA A 138 7.55 4.92 -2.34
CA ALA A 138 6.10 4.84 -2.46
C ALA A 138 5.65 4.64 -3.92
N VAL A 139 6.25 5.40 -4.86
CA VAL A 139 6.01 5.23 -6.29
C VAL A 139 6.38 3.82 -6.75
N ALA A 140 7.54 3.29 -6.34
CA ALA A 140 7.97 1.95 -6.70
C ALA A 140 6.95 0.86 -6.27
N ARG A 141 6.37 1.00 -5.08
CA ARG A 141 5.34 0.08 -4.57
C ARG A 141 4.10 0.09 -5.45
N VAL A 142 3.56 1.27 -5.71
CA VAL A 142 2.35 1.41 -6.55
C VAL A 142 2.62 0.92 -7.98
N LYS A 143 3.81 1.22 -8.54
CA LYS A 143 4.19 0.70 -9.87
C LYS A 143 4.29 -0.82 -9.91
N LEU A 144 4.75 -1.46 -8.83
CA LEU A 144 4.73 -2.92 -8.69
C LEU A 144 3.30 -3.46 -8.70
N ASP A 145 2.41 -2.89 -7.89
CA ASP A 145 1.03 -3.36 -7.76
C ASP A 145 0.20 -3.12 -9.06
N LEU A 146 0.58 -2.11 -9.85
CA LEU A 146 0.07 -1.89 -11.22
C LEU A 146 0.74 -2.78 -12.29
N GLY A 147 1.69 -3.63 -11.93
CA GLY A 147 2.44 -4.48 -12.88
C GLY A 147 3.40 -3.71 -13.79
N GLN A 148 3.69 -2.44 -13.50
CA GLN A 148 4.62 -1.60 -14.25
C GLN A 148 6.07 -1.86 -13.80
N LEU A 149 6.54 -3.11 -13.97
CA LEU A 149 7.75 -3.65 -13.33
C LEU A 149 9.03 -2.86 -13.65
N ALA A 150 9.19 -2.38 -14.89
CA ALA A 150 10.38 -1.61 -15.28
C ALA A 150 10.48 -0.27 -14.51
N LEU A 151 9.35 0.41 -14.32
CA LEU A 151 9.31 1.66 -13.54
C LEU A 151 9.48 1.37 -12.04
N ALA A 152 8.86 0.30 -11.54
CA ALA A 152 9.03 -0.12 -10.15
C ALA A 152 10.50 -0.42 -9.84
N GLU A 153 11.20 -1.16 -10.72
CA GLU A 153 12.64 -1.45 -10.62
C GLU A 153 13.48 -0.17 -10.64
N GLU A 154 13.21 0.75 -11.57
CA GLU A 154 13.91 2.03 -11.67
C GLU A 154 13.82 2.83 -10.36
N LYS A 155 12.60 3.02 -9.84
CA LYS A 155 12.37 3.81 -8.62
C LYS A 155 12.94 3.13 -7.38
N MET A 156 12.78 1.82 -7.24
CA MET A 156 13.35 1.07 -6.11
C MET A 156 14.88 1.10 -6.12
N ASN A 157 15.51 0.96 -7.30
CA ASN A 157 16.96 1.12 -7.42
C ASN A 157 17.44 2.55 -7.12
N ALA A 158 16.67 3.57 -7.49
CA ALA A 158 16.98 4.95 -7.14
C ALA A 158 16.92 5.17 -5.61
N TYR A 159 15.93 4.60 -4.93
CA TYR A 159 15.84 4.59 -3.47
C TYR A 159 17.05 3.89 -2.83
N LEU A 160 17.39 2.67 -3.28
CA LEU A 160 18.49 1.86 -2.73
C LEU A 160 19.87 2.48 -2.94
N LYS A 161 20.07 3.39 -3.90
CA LYS A 161 21.31 4.18 -4.00
C LYS A 161 21.57 5.06 -2.78
N VAL A 162 20.51 5.52 -2.13
CA VAL A 162 20.57 6.37 -0.93
C VAL A 162 20.50 5.52 0.35
N HIS A 163 19.75 4.42 0.32
CA HIS A 163 19.48 3.52 1.44
C HIS A 163 19.89 2.06 1.11
N PRO A 164 21.18 1.76 0.91
CA PRO A 164 21.64 0.45 0.40
C PRO A 164 21.45 -0.72 1.38
N ASP A 165 21.14 -0.44 2.63
CA ASP A 165 20.94 -1.44 3.68
C ASP A 165 19.48 -1.47 4.20
N ASP A 166 18.51 -1.02 3.39
CA ASP A 166 17.09 -1.13 3.72
C ASP A 166 16.56 -2.51 3.33
N ALA A 167 16.32 -3.36 4.34
CA ALA A 167 15.80 -4.71 4.17
C ALA A 167 14.43 -4.75 3.46
N SER A 168 13.56 -3.76 3.73
CA SER A 168 12.24 -3.67 3.12
C SER A 168 12.31 -3.32 1.64
N ALA A 169 13.28 -2.47 1.25
CA ALA A 169 13.49 -2.11 -0.14
C ALA A 169 14.06 -3.29 -0.95
N HIS A 170 15.02 -4.04 -0.39
CA HIS A 170 15.51 -5.29 -1.00
C HIS A 170 14.38 -6.32 -1.14
N PHE A 171 13.54 -6.47 -0.12
CA PHE A 171 12.34 -7.31 -0.22
C PHE A 171 11.41 -6.86 -1.35
N GLY A 172 11.14 -5.55 -1.46
CA GLY A 172 10.34 -4.97 -2.53
C GLY A 172 10.93 -5.23 -3.91
N LEU A 173 12.25 -5.05 -4.07
CA LEU A 173 12.97 -5.33 -5.32
C LEU A 173 12.93 -6.82 -5.68
N GLY A 174 13.07 -7.70 -4.69
CA GLY A 174 12.89 -9.15 -4.86
C GLY A 174 11.50 -9.50 -5.40
N ARG A 175 10.43 -8.87 -4.89
CA ARG A 175 9.06 -9.03 -5.40
C ARG A 175 8.93 -8.56 -6.85
N ILE A 176 9.53 -7.42 -7.19
CA ILE A 176 9.54 -6.89 -8.56
C ILE A 176 10.19 -7.90 -9.51
N TYR A 177 11.36 -8.42 -9.17
CA TYR A 177 12.06 -9.41 -9.99
C TYR A 177 11.30 -10.73 -10.09
N ARG A 178 10.70 -11.21 -9.01
CA ARG A 178 9.89 -12.43 -9.02
C ARG A 178 8.69 -12.29 -9.95
N GLN A 179 7.95 -11.18 -9.87
CA GLN A 179 6.81 -10.93 -10.76
C GLN A 179 7.25 -10.79 -12.22
N GLY A 180 8.46 -10.30 -12.48
CA GLY A 180 9.10 -10.26 -13.78
C GLY A 180 9.75 -11.59 -14.22
N LEU A 181 9.57 -12.68 -13.46
CA LEU A 181 10.14 -14.01 -13.67
C LEU A 181 11.69 -14.01 -13.76
N GLN A 182 12.35 -13.02 -13.14
CA GLN A 182 13.80 -12.93 -13.02
C GLN A 182 14.23 -13.60 -11.70
N LEU A 183 14.06 -14.93 -11.63
CA LEU A 183 14.13 -15.70 -10.39
C LEU A 183 15.48 -15.61 -9.68
N GLU A 184 16.59 -15.57 -10.42
CA GLU A 184 17.92 -15.46 -9.86
C GLU A 184 18.14 -14.10 -9.17
N LYS A 185 17.66 -13.02 -9.79
CA LYS A 185 17.72 -11.68 -9.17
C LYS A 185 16.80 -11.61 -7.95
N ALA A 186 15.59 -12.16 -8.05
CA ALA A 186 14.63 -12.20 -6.93
C ALA A 186 15.26 -12.93 -5.73
N GLN A 187 15.91 -14.05 -5.94
CA GLN A 187 16.61 -14.80 -4.91
C GLN A 187 17.67 -13.93 -4.21
N MET A 188 18.55 -13.29 -4.97
CA MET A 188 19.61 -12.42 -4.42
C MET A 188 19.04 -11.30 -3.54
N GLU A 189 17.95 -10.68 -3.97
CA GLU A 189 17.36 -9.57 -3.23
C GLU A 189 16.62 -10.05 -1.95
N PHE A 190 15.95 -11.20 -2.00
CA PHE A 190 15.36 -11.80 -0.80
C PHE A 190 16.43 -12.28 0.19
N GLU A 191 17.53 -12.89 -0.29
CA GLU A 191 18.67 -13.24 0.55
C GLU A 191 19.28 -12.00 1.21
N ARG A 192 19.44 -10.90 0.46
CA ARG A 192 19.93 -9.62 1.01
C ARG A 192 18.98 -9.04 2.06
N SER A 193 17.69 -9.07 1.81
CA SER A 193 16.68 -8.65 2.79
C SER A 193 16.78 -9.45 4.10
N ILE A 194 16.95 -10.77 3.99
CA ILE A 194 17.12 -11.68 5.14
C ILE A 194 18.43 -11.40 5.90
N GLU A 195 19.53 -11.16 5.19
CA GLU A 195 20.81 -10.79 5.84
C GLU A 195 20.68 -9.54 6.68
N LEU A 196 19.99 -8.54 6.17
CA LEU A 196 19.76 -7.25 6.85
C LEU A 196 18.74 -7.38 8.01
N GLN A 197 17.72 -8.21 7.84
CA GLN A 197 16.66 -8.42 8.82
C GLN A 197 16.29 -9.92 8.95
N PRO A 198 17.06 -10.70 9.75
CA PRO A 198 16.89 -12.17 9.84
C PRO A 198 15.54 -12.66 10.40
N HIS A 199 14.75 -11.78 11.01
CA HIS A 199 13.43 -12.14 11.57
C HIS A 199 12.26 -11.82 10.64
N GLN A 200 12.52 -11.40 9.40
CA GLN A 200 11.50 -11.09 8.41
C GLN A 200 10.93 -12.39 7.80
N THR A 201 9.90 -12.93 8.44
CA THR A 201 9.27 -14.22 8.10
C THR A 201 8.83 -14.27 6.64
N GLU A 202 8.28 -13.19 6.11
CA GLU A 202 7.79 -13.11 4.73
C GLU A 202 8.90 -13.22 3.68
N ALA A 203 10.11 -12.73 3.97
CA ALA A 203 11.24 -12.85 3.06
C ALA A 203 11.68 -14.32 2.88
N TYR A 204 11.64 -15.12 3.94
CA TYR A 204 11.88 -16.57 3.85
C TYR A 204 10.79 -17.28 3.05
N PHE A 205 9.53 -16.88 3.19
CA PHE A 205 8.44 -17.42 2.39
C PHE A 205 8.64 -17.14 0.90
N GLN A 206 8.91 -15.88 0.54
CA GLN A 206 9.12 -15.47 -0.84
C GLN A 206 10.37 -16.16 -1.45
N LEU A 207 11.43 -16.31 -0.67
CA LEU A 207 12.64 -17.04 -1.09
C LEU A 207 12.31 -18.52 -1.34
N GLY A 208 11.58 -19.17 -0.44
CA GLY A 208 11.14 -20.55 -0.61
C GLY A 208 10.27 -20.75 -1.86
N ASP A 209 9.40 -19.79 -2.18
CA ASP A 209 8.61 -19.82 -3.41
C ASP A 209 9.48 -19.72 -4.66
N VAL A 210 10.49 -18.82 -4.67
CA VAL A 210 11.45 -18.71 -5.78
C VAL A 210 12.22 -20.01 -5.97
N GLU A 211 12.71 -20.61 -4.89
CA GLU A 211 13.44 -21.89 -4.92
C GLU A 211 12.54 -23.05 -5.41
N LEU A 212 11.27 -23.06 -5.02
CA LEU A 212 10.29 -24.02 -5.51
C LEU A 212 10.09 -23.89 -7.04
N GLU A 213 9.98 -22.66 -7.56
CA GLU A 213 9.91 -22.38 -8.99
C GLU A 213 11.18 -22.80 -9.74
N GLN A 214 12.36 -22.58 -9.14
CA GLN A 214 13.65 -23.03 -9.65
C GLN A 214 13.88 -24.55 -9.51
N LYS A 215 12.95 -25.28 -8.86
CA LYS A 215 13.02 -26.71 -8.55
C LYS A 215 14.08 -27.08 -7.51
N ASN A 216 14.54 -26.12 -6.73
CA ASN A 216 15.45 -26.31 -5.60
C ASN A 216 14.64 -26.73 -4.36
N TYR A 217 13.96 -27.88 -4.45
CA TYR A 217 12.92 -28.29 -3.49
C TYR A 217 13.42 -28.42 -2.05
N GLN A 218 14.69 -28.81 -1.84
CA GLN A 218 15.24 -28.96 -0.50
C GLN A 218 15.46 -27.59 0.18
N ASP A 219 15.97 -26.62 -0.57
CA ASP A 219 16.20 -25.26 -0.08
C ASP A 219 14.84 -24.58 0.18
N ALA A 220 13.87 -24.76 -0.72
CA ALA A 220 12.49 -24.30 -0.53
C ALA A 220 11.89 -24.81 0.79
N VAL A 221 12.00 -26.13 1.08
CA VAL A 221 11.53 -26.72 2.35
C VAL A 221 12.24 -26.08 3.54
N THR A 222 13.53 -25.80 3.42
CA THR A 222 14.30 -25.16 4.50
C THR A 222 13.80 -23.74 4.79
N ASN A 223 13.55 -22.94 3.75
CA ASN A 223 13.08 -21.57 3.92
C ASN A 223 11.61 -21.50 4.34
N PHE A 224 10.74 -22.38 3.82
CA PHE A 224 9.37 -22.53 4.35
C PHE A 224 9.37 -22.95 5.83
N SER A 225 10.30 -23.82 6.24
CA SER A 225 10.43 -24.20 7.65
C SER A 225 10.79 -23.00 8.53
N LYS A 226 11.67 -22.10 8.07
CA LYS A 226 11.97 -20.86 8.80
C LYS A 226 10.73 -19.93 8.89
N THR A 227 9.93 -19.87 7.82
CA THR A 227 8.64 -19.18 7.85
C THR A 227 7.72 -19.76 8.91
N LEU A 228 7.62 -21.10 8.98
CA LEU A 228 6.76 -21.80 9.93
C LEU A 228 7.26 -21.69 11.39
N LEU A 229 8.54 -21.46 11.63
CA LEU A 229 9.05 -21.13 12.96
C LEU A 229 8.50 -19.78 13.46
N GLY A 230 8.38 -18.80 12.60
CA GLY A 230 7.81 -17.48 12.94
C GLY A 230 6.28 -17.47 12.93
N ASN A 231 5.66 -18.20 11.99
CA ASN A 231 4.21 -18.32 11.86
C ASN A 231 3.81 -19.76 11.54
N PRO A 232 3.54 -20.61 12.56
CA PRO A 232 3.21 -22.03 12.37
C PRO A 232 1.95 -22.32 11.55
N LYS A 233 1.09 -21.31 11.36
CA LYS A 233 -0.16 -21.42 10.57
C LYS A 233 -0.06 -20.67 9.23
N HIS A 234 1.12 -20.41 8.73
CA HIS A 234 1.29 -19.75 7.44
C HIS A 234 0.87 -20.71 6.30
N GLY A 235 -0.37 -20.58 5.82
CA GLY A 235 -0.96 -21.48 4.84
C GLY A 235 -0.15 -21.64 3.56
N GLY A 236 0.41 -20.56 3.03
CA GLY A 236 1.30 -20.59 1.86
C GLY A 236 2.58 -21.40 2.09
N ALA A 237 3.25 -21.25 3.25
CA ALA A 237 4.46 -22.00 3.56
C ALA A 237 4.18 -23.49 3.81
N LEU A 238 3.06 -23.84 4.45
CA LEU A 238 2.59 -25.21 4.59
C LEU A 238 2.32 -25.83 3.21
N ALA A 239 1.58 -25.13 2.35
CA ALA A 239 1.30 -25.58 1.00
C ALA A 239 2.58 -25.72 0.16
N GLY A 240 3.47 -24.70 0.18
CA GLY A 240 4.76 -24.73 -0.51
C GLY A 240 5.62 -25.92 -0.10
N THR A 241 5.69 -26.22 1.22
CA THR A 241 6.37 -27.41 1.74
C THR A 241 5.75 -28.71 1.18
N GLY A 242 4.43 -28.81 1.23
CA GLY A 242 3.70 -29.95 0.69
C GLY A 242 3.92 -30.11 -0.83
N ILE A 243 3.91 -29.01 -1.59
CA ILE A 243 4.18 -29.00 -3.02
C ILE A 243 5.63 -29.47 -3.30
N ALA A 244 6.61 -29.00 -2.52
CA ALA A 244 7.99 -29.43 -2.65
C ALA A 244 8.14 -30.93 -2.43
N TYR A 245 7.47 -31.50 -1.42
CA TYR A 245 7.45 -32.96 -1.21
C TYR A 245 6.70 -33.72 -2.31
N TYR A 246 5.58 -33.20 -2.82
CA TYR A 246 4.89 -33.76 -3.98
C TYR A 246 5.80 -33.85 -5.20
N ARG A 247 6.52 -32.79 -5.50
CA ARG A 247 7.48 -32.74 -6.62
C ARG A 247 8.64 -33.73 -6.46
N GLN A 248 9.03 -34.01 -5.22
CA GLN A 248 10.01 -35.03 -4.85
C GLN A 248 9.39 -36.45 -4.78
N LYS A 249 8.12 -36.63 -5.09
CA LYS A 249 7.35 -37.88 -5.01
C LYS A 249 7.24 -38.44 -3.59
N GLN A 250 7.45 -37.65 -2.55
CA GLN A 250 7.29 -38.02 -1.14
C GLN A 250 5.84 -37.79 -0.72
N TYR A 251 4.91 -38.58 -1.29
CA TYR A 251 3.46 -38.29 -1.21
C TYR A 251 2.89 -38.34 0.20
N ASP A 252 3.41 -39.19 1.08
CA ASP A 252 2.94 -39.25 2.47
C ASP A 252 3.25 -37.95 3.23
N LYS A 253 4.49 -37.41 3.07
CA LYS A 253 4.84 -36.12 3.65
C LYS A 253 4.06 -34.98 3.00
N ALA A 254 3.91 -35.03 1.68
CA ALA A 254 3.12 -34.03 0.97
C ALA A 254 1.67 -33.96 1.50
N THR A 255 1.03 -35.13 1.74
CA THR A 255 -0.30 -35.19 2.29
C THR A 255 -0.38 -34.50 3.64
N GLN A 256 0.54 -34.79 4.55
CA GLN A 256 0.56 -34.17 5.88
C GLN A 256 0.58 -32.63 5.82
N PHE A 257 1.54 -32.05 5.10
CA PHE A 257 1.67 -30.61 5.01
C PHE A 257 0.51 -29.94 4.25
N LEU A 258 -0.02 -30.60 3.22
CA LEU A 258 -1.14 -30.07 2.45
C LEU A 258 -2.47 -30.14 3.23
N GLU A 259 -2.69 -31.16 4.05
CA GLU A 259 -3.83 -31.20 4.97
C GLU A 259 -3.74 -30.06 6.02
N GLU A 260 -2.54 -29.84 6.59
CA GLU A 260 -2.33 -28.71 7.48
C GLU A 260 -2.55 -27.37 6.77
N ALA A 261 -2.10 -27.22 5.50
CA ALA A 261 -2.31 -26.03 4.70
C ALA A 261 -3.78 -25.72 4.45
N THR A 262 -4.59 -26.73 4.06
CA THR A 262 -6.03 -26.55 3.82
C THR A 262 -6.81 -26.25 5.09
N HIS A 263 -6.34 -26.70 6.25
CA HIS A 263 -6.90 -26.32 7.55
C HIS A 263 -6.51 -24.88 7.96
N ALA A 264 -5.27 -24.48 7.71
CA ALA A 264 -4.76 -23.14 8.08
C ALA A 264 -5.28 -22.04 7.16
N ALA A 265 -5.46 -22.35 5.88
CA ALA A 265 -5.89 -21.43 4.83
C ALA A 265 -6.90 -22.12 3.88
N PRO A 266 -8.16 -22.30 4.28
CA PRO A 266 -9.16 -23.06 3.50
C PRO A 266 -9.56 -22.37 2.18
N GLU A 267 -9.27 -21.10 2.00
CA GLU A 267 -9.50 -20.39 0.74
C GLU A 267 -8.24 -20.39 -0.18
N TYR A 268 -7.14 -21.03 0.24
CA TYR A 268 -5.92 -21.06 -0.56
C TYR A 268 -5.96 -22.20 -1.59
N GLN A 269 -6.36 -21.88 -2.80
CA GLN A 269 -6.60 -22.82 -3.92
C GLN A 269 -5.43 -23.81 -4.15
N PRO A 270 -4.14 -23.40 -4.16
CA PRO A 270 -3.04 -24.33 -4.42
C PRO A 270 -2.93 -25.46 -3.37
N GLY A 271 -3.28 -25.21 -2.11
CA GLY A 271 -3.30 -26.24 -1.06
C GLY A 271 -4.25 -27.39 -1.42
N HIS A 272 -5.50 -27.10 -1.75
CA HIS A 272 -6.50 -28.08 -2.17
C HIS A 272 -6.13 -28.79 -3.47
N TYR A 273 -5.63 -28.03 -4.46
CA TYR A 273 -5.24 -28.60 -5.75
C TYR A 273 -4.13 -29.66 -5.59
N TYR A 274 -3.04 -29.32 -4.90
CA TYR A 274 -1.94 -30.25 -4.71
C TYR A 274 -2.27 -31.38 -3.73
N LEU A 275 -3.15 -31.16 -2.73
CA LEU A 275 -3.67 -32.23 -1.90
C LEU A 275 -4.45 -33.25 -2.75
N GLY A 276 -5.34 -32.78 -3.60
CA GLY A 276 -6.09 -33.61 -4.52
C GLY A 276 -5.18 -34.44 -5.44
N LEU A 277 -4.16 -33.80 -6.04
CA LEU A 277 -3.17 -34.52 -6.87
C LEU A 277 -2.37 -35.56 -6.07
N THR A 278 -1.99 -35.22 -4.83
CA THR A 278 -1.24 -36.13 -3.95
C THR A 278 -2.07 -37.36 -3.58
N LEU A 279 -3.34 -37.14 -3.19
CA LEU A 279 -4.27 -38.22 -2.87
C LEU A 279 -4.54 -39.14 -4.06
N ALA A 280 -4.61 -38.59 -5.29
CA ALA A 280 -4.71 -39.38 -6.51
C ALA A 280 -3.49 -40.30 -6.69
N ARG A 281 -2.27 -39.81 -6.41
CA ARG A 281 -1.04 -40.63 -6.46
C ARG A 281 -1.03 -41.75 -5.43
N LEU A 282 -1.72 -41.57 -4.32
CA LEU A 282 -1.87 -42.57 -3.25
C LEU A 282 -3.07 -43.50 -3.46
N GLY A 283 -3.80 -43.37 -4.57
CA GLY A 283 -4.98 -44.20 -4.89
C GLY A 283 -6.26 -43.83 -4.09
N LYS A 284 -6.25 -42.70 -3.36
CA LYS A 284 -7.39 -42.24 -2.56
C LYS A 284 -8.35 -41.41 -3.42
N THR A 285 -8.99 -42.06 -4.40
CA THR A 285 -9.75 -41.41 -5.49
C THR A 285 -10.88 -40.50 -5.01
N GLU A 286 -11.70 -40.93 -4.07
CA GLU A 286 -12.83 -40.14 -3.57
C GLU A 286 -12.38 -38.88 -2.82
N ALA A 287 -11.34 -39.00 -1.99
CA ALA A 287 -10.74 -37.86 -1.29
C ALA A 287 -10.10 -36.87 -2.27
N SER A 288 -9.38 -37.41 -3.25
CA SER A 288 -8.81 -36.61 -4.34
C SER A 288 -9.86 -35.77 -5.07
N GLN A 289 -10.98 -36.41 -5.46
CA GLN A 289 -12.05 -35.74 -6.19
C GLN A 289 -12.67 -34.59 -5.37
N ARG A 290 -12.88 -34.80 -4.05
CA ARG A 290 -13.37 -33.74 -3.16
C ARG A 290 -12.43 -32.51 -3.16
N GLU A 291 -11.15 -32.73 -2.95
CA GLU A 291 -10.16 -31.64 -2.89
C GLU A 291 -10.03 -30.88 -4.23
N LEU A 292 -10.03 -31.60 -5.35
CA LEU A 292 -10.00 -30.99 -6.68
C LEU A 292 -11.27 -30.18 -6.99
N THR A 293 -12.44 -30.64 -6.50
CA THR A 293 -13.69 -29.88 -6.63
C THR A 293 -13.63 -28.57 -5.85
N ILE A 294 -13.10 -28.59 -4.62
CA ILE A 294 -12.90 -27.38 -3.82
C ILE A 294 -11.94 -26.44 -4.56
N ALA A 295 -10.79 -26.95 -5.03
CA ALA A 295 -9.80 -26.14 -5.76
C ALA A 295 -10.40 -25.48 -7.01
N THR A 296 -11.25 -26.19 -7.76
CA THR A 296 -11.94 -25.64 -8.93
C THR A 296 -12.91 -24.52 -8.54
N SER A 297 -13.73 -24.73 -7.50
CA SER A 297 -14.66 -23.72 -7.01
C SER A 297 -13.94 -22.45 -6.49
N LEU A 298 -12.77 -22.59 -5.85
CA LEU A 298 -11.97 -21.46 -5.41
C LEU A 298 -11.41 -20.67 -6.60
N ALA A 299 -10.89 -21.37 -7.63
CA ALA A 299 -10.41 -20.75 -8.85
C ALA A 299 -11.50 -19.98 -9.62
N GLU A 300 -12.73 -20.50 -9.64
CA GLU A 300 -13.88 -19.83 -10.24
C GLU A 300 -14.24 -18.54 -9.50
N LYS A 301 -14.25 -18.56 -8.16
CA LYS A 301 -14.49 -17.37 -7.33
C LYS A 301 -13.43 -16.30 -7.53
N ASP A 302 -12.16 -16.69 -7.64
CA ASP A 302 -11.06 -15.73 -7.85
C ASP A 302 -11.19 -15.08 -9.24
N ASN A 303 -11.49 -15.86 -10.28
CA ASN A 303 -11.74 -15.33 -11.62
C ASN A 303 -12.95 -14.37 -11.67
N GLU A 304 -14.03 -14.66 -10.95
CA GLU A 304 -15.18 -13.76 -10.83
C GLU A 304 -14.84 -12.45 -10.11
N ARG A 305 -14.03 -12.54 -9.05
CA ARG A 305 -13.54 -11.37 -8.32
C ARG A 305 -12.71 -10.47 -9.23
N ASP A 306 -11.77 -11.04 -9.96
CA ASP A 306 -10.91 -10.32 -10.90
C ASP A 306 -11.71 -9.70 -12.06
N ALA A 307 -12.67 -10.44 -12.61
CA ALA A 307 -13.56 -9.94 -13.66
C ALA A 307 -14.46 -8.79 -13.17
N ASN A 308 -14.95 -8.85 -11.93
CA ASN A 308 -15.72 -7.77 -11.33
C ASN A 308 -14.85 -6.55 -11.04
N HIS A 309 -13.63 -6.75 -10.56
CA HIS A 309 -12.66 -5.67 -10.36
C HIS A 309 -12.33 -4.95 -11.68
N LEU A 310 -12.06 -5.68 -12.75
CA LEU A 310 -11.85 -5.13 -14.09
C LEU A 310 -13.05 -4.34 -14.62
N ARG A 311 -14.30 -4.78 -14.34
CA ARG A 311 -15.52 -4.05 -14.72
C ARG A 311 -15.69 -2.74 -13.98
N LEU A 312 -15.24 -2.65 -12.72
CA LEU A 312 -15.29 -1.42 -11.93
C LEU A 312 -14.23 -0.40 -12.37
N VAL A 313 -13.13 -0.87 -12.95
CA VAL A 313 -11.99 -0.04 -13.38
C VAL A 313 -12.10 0.41 -14.84
N THR A 314 -12.82 -0.33 -15.70
CA THR A 314 -13.07 0.07 -17.09
C THR A 314 -14.37 0.86 -17.21
N PRO A 315 -14.33 2.16 -17.63
CA PRO A 315 -15.55 2.91 -17.88
C PRO A 315 -16.36 2.20 -18.99
N ALA A 316 -17.68 2.12 -18.77
CA ALA A 316 -18.58 1.60 -19.79
C ALA A 316 -18.35 2.38 -21.10
N PRO A 317 -18.35 1.71 -22.29
CA PRO A 317 -18.27 2.42 -23.54
C PRO A 317 -19.44 3.40 -23.62
N ASN A 318 -19.13 4.67 -23.90
CA ASN A 318 -20.15 5.69 -24.11
C ASN A 318 -21.11 5.24 -25.23
N PRO A 319 -22.44 5.38 -25.06
CA PRO A 319 -23.43 5.02 -26.05
C PRO A 319 -23.33 5.86 -27.31
#